data_2b3d6c4baf1e3d7756d8251ea8ff3361
#
_entry.id   2b3d6c4baf1e3d7756d8251ea8ff3361
#
_cell.length_a   1.000
_cell.length_b   1.000
_cell.length_c   1.000
_cell.angle_alpha   90.00
_cell.angle_beta   90.00
_cell.angle_gamma   90.00
#
_symmetry.space_group_name_H-M   'P 1'
#
loop_
_entity.id
_entity.type
_entity.pdbx_description
1 polymer ?
#
loop_
_entity_poly.entity_id
_entity_poly.type
_entity_poly.pdbx_seq_one_letter_code
_entity_poly.pdbx_strand_id
1 'polypeptide(L)'
;THSDHVERELNAALVALQPDGVILTPPHSENPLITGLLEKRGVAFARIGAGSEGAGVSLVMDDEGAAQLATQHLIDLGHRRIGFIAGSPEYQLSGWREAGWRSAMQRAALSTEGLCEGGDFSYEAGMAAAVKLLGSKHRPTAIIASNDQMAMATLDAAAERGLAVPFDLSVISFDNTPMTIFCQPPLTAIDQPIAATASRAVELLIAANRGEELPSETE
;
A
#
# COMPACT_ATOMS: atom_id res chain seq x y z
N THR A 1 11.36 -17.03 20.90
CA THR A 1 10.25 -16.15 20.47
C THR A 1 10.24 -16.03 18.94
N HIS A 2 9.16 -15.48 18.32
CA HIS A 2 9.11 -15.23 16.87
C HIS A 2 10.25 -14.31 16.42
N SER A 3 10.56 -13.29 17.19
CA SER A 3 11.70 -12.37 16.97
C SER A 3 13.04 -13.09 16.88
N ASP A 4 13.31 -14.04 17.78
CA ASP A 4 14.59 -14.80 17.80
C ASP A 4 14.72 -15.73 16.58
N HIS A 5 13.59 -16.14 16.00
CA HIS A 5 13.57 -16.95 14.78
C HIS A 5 13.93 -16.10 13.56
N VAL A 6 13.29 -14.97 13.39
CA VAL A 6 13.55 -14.02 12.29
C VAL A 6 15.01 -13.54 12.33
N GLU A 7 15.52 -13.18 13.51
CA GLU A 7 16.91 -12.73 13.67
C GLU A 7 17.89 -13.83 13.29
N ARG A 8 17.66 -15.08 13.71
CA ARG A 8 18.54 -16.22 13.37
C ARG A 8 18.52 -16.54 11.87
N GLU A 9 17.36 -16.55 11.24
CA GLU A 9 17.23 -16.81 9.80
C GLU A 9 17.92 -15.72 8.97
N LEU A 10 17.69 -14.45 9.32
CA LEU A 10 18.34 -13.34 8.64
C LEU A 10 19.85 -13.39 8.83
N ASN A 11 20.34 -13.66 10.04
CA ASN A 11 21.79 -13.83 10.30
C ASN A 11 22.38 -14.96 9.46
N ALA A 12 21.71 -16.10 9.39
CA ALA A 12 22.17 -17.24 8.60
C ALA A 12 22.21 -16.88 7.10
N ALA A 13 21.20 -16.19 6.59
CA ALA A 13 21.15 -15.74 5.20
C ALA A 13 22.28 -14.73 4.89
N LEU A 14 22.51 -13.75 5.76
CA LEU A 14 23.57 -12.76 5.58
C LEU A 14 24.98 -13.40 5.59
N VAL A 15 25.20 -14.40 6.45
CA VAL A 15 26.46 -15.15 6.49
C VAL A 15 26.66 -16.00 5.24
N ALA A 16 25.60 -16.66 4.77
CA ALA A 16 25.66 -17.54 3.61
C ALA A 16 25.79 -16.80 2.28
N LEU A 17 25.07 -15.70 2.12
CA LEU A 17 24.95 -14.95 0.85
C LEU A 17 26.00 -13.83 0.74
N GLN A 18 26.46 -13.26 1.87
CA GLN A 18 27.35 -12.10 1.92
C GLN A 18 26.93 -10.98 0.92
N PRO A 19 25.68 -10.49 0.99
CA PRO A 19 25.20 -9.54 0.01
C PRO A 19 25.91 -8.19 0.15
N ASP A 20 26.17 -7.53 -0.97
CA ASP A 20 26.69 -6.15 -1.00
C ASP A 20 25.62 -5.14 -0.57
N GLY A 21 24.34 -5.49 -0.63
CA GLY A 21 23.23 -4.66 -0.19
C GLY A 21 21.92 -5.44 -0.12
N VAL A 22 20.95 -4.92 0.63
CA VAL A 22 19.65 -5.55 0.84
C VAL A 22 18.53 -4.54 0.54
N ILE A 23 17.52 -4.97 -0.22
CA ILE A 23 16.29 -4.21 -0.41
C ILE A 23 15.21 -4.85 0.47
N LEU A 24 14.64 -4.04 1.35
CA LEU A 24 13.56 -4.42 2.23
C LEU A 24 12.24 -3.86 1.69
N THR A 25 11.23 -4.72 1.64
CA THR A 25 9.84 -4.34 1.33
C THR A 25 8.96 -4.54 2.56
N PRO A 26 7.76 -3.93 2.63
CA PRO A 26 6.82 -4.21 3.72
C PRO A 26 6.52 -5.72 3.83
N PRO A 27 6.42 -6.28 5.05
CA PRO A 27 6.50 -5.62 6.36
C PRO A 27 7.92 -5.42 6.89
N HIS A 28 8.94 -5.95 6.20
CA HIS A 28 10.32 -6.01 6.70
C HIS A 28 11.03 -4.66 6.67
N SER A 29 10.61 -3.75 5.77
CA SER A 29 11.17 -2.41 5.65
C SER A 29 10.96 -1.54 6.90
N GLU A 30 9.94 -1.84 7.71
CA GLU A 30 9.62 -1.13 8.95
C GLU A 30 10.01 -1.91 10.22
N ASN A 31 10.59 -3.10 10.08
CA ASN A 31 10.94 -3.95 11.22
C ASN A 31 12.29 -3.54 11.85
N PRO A 32 12.30 -2.98 13.09
CA PRO A 32 13.50 -2.47 13.73
C PRO A 32 14.52 -3.57 14.07
N LEU A 33 14.09 -4.83 14.21
CA LEU A 33 15.02 -5.96 14.42
C LEU A 33 15.84 -6.24 13.16
N ILE A 34 15.17 -6.18 12.00
CA ILE A 34 15.80 -6.42 10.69
C ILE A 34 16.76 -5.28 10.35
N THR A 35 16.26 -4.02 10.40
CA THR A 35 17.07 -2.85 10.07
C THR A 35 18.24 -2.68 11.03
N GLY A 36 18.04 -2.87 12.35
CA GLY A 36 19.09 -2.79 13.34
C GLY A 36 20.15 -3.91 13.21
N LEU A 37 19.77 -5.10 12.71
CA LEU A 37 20.74 -6.16 12.43
C LEU A 37 21.60 -5.82 11.21
N LEU A 38 21.02 -5.32 10.13
CA LEU A 38 21.74 -4.90 8.92
C LEU A 38 22.72 -3.77 9.26
N GLU A 39 22.28 -2.78 10.03
CA GLU A 39 23.12 -1.69 10.51
C GLU A 39 24.32 -2.19 11.33
N LYS A 40 24.09 -3.06 12.34
CA LYS A 40 25.16 -3.68 13.15
C LYS A 40 26.16 -4.49 12.33
N ARG A 41 25.72 -5.05 11.20
CA ARG A 41 26.57 -5.82 10.28
C ARG A 41 27.26 -4.95 9.24
N GLY A 42 26.95 -3.66 9.17
CA GLY A 42 27.50 -2.75 8.16
C GLY A 42 27.04 -3.08 6.74
N VAL A 43 25.89 -3.76 6.59
CA VAL A 43 25.32 -4.08 5.28
C VAL A 43 24.46 -2.89 4.83
N ALA A 44 24.76 -2.35 3.66
CA ALA A 44 23.94 -1.28 3.08
C ALA A 44 22.53 -1.79 2.76
N PHE A 45 21.49 -1.00 3.06
CA PHE A 45 20.13 -1.42 2.76
C PHE A 45 19.22 -0.25 2.36
N ALA A 46 18.26 -0.57 1.51
CA ALA A 46 17.17 0.33 1.09
C ALA A 46 15.84 -0.21 1.62
N ARG A 47 14.96 0.69 2.04
CA ARG A 47 13.62 0.41 2.58
C ARG A 47 12.58 0.98 1.65
N ILE A 48 11.76 0.13 1.06
CA ILE A 48 10.65 0.54 0.20
C ILE A 48 9.37 0.65 1.03
N GLY A 49 8.63 1.74 0.87
CA GLY A 49 7.33 1.97 1.52
C GLY A 49 7.41 2.23 3.03
N ALA A 50 8.59 2.52 3.56
CA ALA A 50 8.80 2.90 4.96
C ALA A 50 9.11 4.40 5.04
N GLY A 51 8.68 5.07 6.12
CA GLY A 51 9.01 6.48 6.34
C GLY A 51 10.51 6.75 6.50
N SER A 52 10.89 8.02 6.45
CA SER A 52 12.28 8.48 6.48
C SER A 52 13.00 8.20 7.81
N GLU A 53 12.26 7.93 8.89
CA GLU A 53 12.85 7.64 10.19
C GLU A 53 13.58 6.28 10.20
N GLY A 54 14.81 6.25 10.73
CA GLY A 54 15.60 5.04 10.90
C GLY A 54 16.78 4.96 9.94
N ALA A 55 17.57 3.86 10.07
CA ALA A 55 18.75 3.61 9.27
C ALA A 55 18.41 3.12 7.84
N GLY A 56 19.39 3.23 6.94
CA GLY A 56 19.23 2.87 5.53
C GLY A 56 18.56 3.97 4.70
N VAL A 57 18.49 3.76 3.38
CA VAL A 57 17.82 4.70 2.47
C VAL A 57 16.35 4.34 2.38
N SER A 58 15.47 5.32 2.56
CA SER A 58 14.03 5.16 2.40
C SER A 58 13.60 5.58 1.00
N LEU A 59 12.78 4.75 0.35
CA LEU A 59 12.11 5.05 -0.91
C LEU A 59 10.60 4.96 -0.69
N VAL A 60 9.91 6.07 -0.88
CA VAL A 60 8.46 6.18 -0.65
C VAL A 60 7.77 6.66 -1.92
N MET A 61 6.50 6.32 -2.05
CA MET A 61 5.57 6.98 -2.95
C MET A 61 4.76 7.99 -2.13
N ASP A 62 4.29 9.06 -2.72
CA ASP A 62 3.30 9.93 -2.08
C ASP A 62 1.93 9.23 -1.98
N ASP A 63 1.84 8.25 -1.07
CA ASP A 63 0.63 7.45 -0.84
C ASP A 63 -0.57 8.31 -0.39
N GLU A 64 -0.31 9.39 0.36
CA GLU A 64 -1.36 10.31 0.76
C GLU A 64 -1.89 11.12 -0.42
N GLY A 65 -1.01 11.71 -1.22
CA GLY A 65 -1.39 12.44 -2.44
C GLY A 65 -2.07 11.53 -3.47
N ALA A 66 -1.60 10.30 -3.63
CA ALA A 66 -2.21 9.31 -4.51
C ALA A 66 -3.65 8.96 -4.08
N ALA A 67 -3.89 8.78 -2.78
CA ALA A 67 -5.24 8.55 -2.26
C ALA A 67 -6.13 9.79 -2.38
N GLN A 68 -5.56 11.00 -2.21
CA GLN A 68 -6.28 12.25 -2.49
C GLN A 68 -6.71 12.32 -3.96
N LEU A 69 -5.81 11.98 -4.89
CA LEU A 69 -6.08 11.97 -6.32
C LEU A 69 -7.20 10.99 -6.68
N ALA A 70 -7.13 9.75 -6.19
CA ALA A 70 -8.17 8.74 -6.42
C ALA A 70 -9.54 9.20 -5.88
N THR A 71 -9.55 9.78 -4.68
CA THR A 71 -10.78 10.27 -4.06
C THR A 71 -11.34 11.47 -4.81
N GLN A 72 -10.49 12.43 -5.20
CA GLN A 72 -10.91 13.60 -5.97
C GLN A 72 -11.49 13.19 -7.33
N HIS A 73 -10.87 12.22 -8.01
CA HIS A 73 -11.41 11.68 -9.27
C HIS A 73 -12.84 11.18 -9.11
N LEU A 74 -13.14 10.42 -8.05
CA LEU A 74 -14.50 9.95 -7.78
C LEU A 74 -15.47 11.11 -7.44
N ILE A 75 -15.00 12.11 -6.71
CA ILE A 75 -15.78 13.31 -6.39
C ILE A 75 -16.16 14.08 -7.68
N ASP A 76 -15.20 14.21 -8.61
CA ASP A 76 -15.39 14.89 -9.90
C ASP A 76 -16.38 14.14 -10.80
N LEU A 77 -16.43 12.80 -10.69
CA LEU A 77 -17.43 11.94 -11.32
C LEU A 77 -18.83 12.03 -10.66
N GLY A 78 -18.96 12.80 -9.58
CA GLY A 78 -20.24 13.03 -8.90
C GLY A 78 -20.51 12.15 -7.71
N HIS A 79 -19.59 11.26 -7.32
CA HIS A 79 -19.74 10.46 -6.11
C HIS A 79 -19.70 11.34 -4.86
N ARG A 80 -20.56 11.04 -3.88
CA ARG A 80 -20.64 11.77 -2.60
C ARG A 80 -20.51 10.84 -1.40
N ARG A 81 -20.66 9.54 -1.61
CA ARG A 81 -20.46 8.48 -0.63
C ARG A 81 -19.42 7.53 -1.18
N ILE A 82 -18.17 7.74 -0.78
CA ILE A 82 -16.99 7.01 -1.25
C ILE A 82 -16.48 6.19 -0.09
N GLY A 83 -16.57 4.87 -0.20
CA GLY A 83 -16.01 3.93 0.76
C GLY A 83 -14.51 3.79 0.63
N PHE A 84 -13.84 3.41 1.71
CA PHE A 84 -12.42 3.11 1.74
C PHE A 84 -12.18 1.77 2.45
N ILE A 85 -11.42 0.88 1.83
CA ILE A 85 -10.93 -0.35 2.44
C ILE A 85 -9.45 -0.15 2.72
N ALA A 86 -9.11 0.03 4.01
CA ALA A 86 -7.76 0.27 4.45
C ALA A 86 -6.90 -1.00 4.36
N GLY A 87 -5.59 -0.84 4.24
CA GLY A 87 -4.65 -1.93 4.41
C GLY A 87 -4.39 -2.27 5.87
N SER A 88 -3.41 -3.15 6.14
CA SER A 88 -3.00 -3.47 7.50
C SER A 88 -2.49 -2.23 8.25
N PRO A 89 -2.95 -2.01 9.48
CA PRO A 89 -2.49 -0.88 10.30
C PRO A 89 -1.01 -0.99 10.72
N GLU A 90 -0.39 -2.13 10.51
CA GLU A 90 1.04 -2.34 10.79
C GLU A 90 1.95 -1.62 9.78
N TYR A 91 1.41 -1.16 8.64
CA TYR A 91 2.17 -0.49 7.59
C TYR A 91 1.82 0.99 7.53
N GLN A 92 2.83 1.85 7.58
CA GLN A 92 2.64 3.31 7.54
C GLN A 92 1.88 3.76 6.29
N LEU A 93 2.17 3.14 5.14
CA LEU A 93 1.48 3.46 3.89
C LEU A 93 -0.05 3.29 3.97
N SER A 94 -0.55 2.36 4.81
CA SER A 94 -2.00 2.20 5.03
C SER A 94 -2.61 3.44 5.68
N GLY A 95 -1.91 4.00 6.67
CA GLY A 95 -2.31 5.24 7.34
C GLY A 95 -2.27 6.44 6.39
N TRP A 96 -1.25 6.55 5.54
CA TRP A 96 -1.14 7.63 4.56
C TRP A 96 -2.25 7.58 3.51
N ARG A 97 -2.58 6.40 2.96
CA ARG A 97 -3.70 6.23 2.02
C ARG A 97 -5.03 6.59 2.67
N GLU A 98 -5.28 6.14 3.90
CA GLU A 98 -6.50 6.52 4.64
C GLU A 98 -6.55 8.03 4.90
N ALA A 99 -5.45 8.64 5.31
CA ALA A 99 -5.35 10.09 5.54
C ALA A 99 -5.66 10.90 4.27
N GLY A 100 -5.13 10.48 3.13
CA GLY A 100 -5.39 11.09 1.84
C GLY A 100 -6.88 11.04 1.45
N TRP A 101 -7.52 9.86 1.58
CA TRP A 101 -8.95 9.73 1.36
C TRP A 101 -9.77 10.63 2.29
N ARG A 102 -9.48 10.63 3.61
CA ARG A 102 -10.18 11.48 4.59
C ARG A 102 -10.02 12.97 4.27
N SER A 103 -8.81 13.38 3.93
CA SER A 103 -8.49 14.77 3.59
C SER A 103 -9.27 15.24 2.36
N ALA A 104 -9.34 14.44 1.30
CA ALA A 104 -10.12 14.79 0.10
C ALA A 104 -11.62 14.86 0.38
N MET A 105 -12.17 13.89 1.13
CA MET A 105 -13.57 13.90 1.56
C MET A 105 -13.89 15.15 2.38
N GLN A 106 -13.03 15.51 3.33
CA GLN A 106 -13.21 16.69 4.18
C GLN A 106 -13.16 17.98 3.36
N ARG A 107 -12.22 18.13 2.43
CA ARG A 107 -12.15 19.30 1.54
C ARG A 107 -13.42 19.47 0.71
N ALA A 108 -14.07 18.38 0.35
CA ALA A 108 -15.34 18.40 -0.38
C ALA A 108 -16.56 18.51 0.55
N ALA A 109 -16.38 18.70 1.86
CA ALA A 109 -17.46 18.71 2.87
C ALA A 109 -18.32 17.43 2.86
N LEU A 110 -17.70 16.26 2.58
CA LEU A 110 -18.36 14.96 2.56
C LEU A 110 -18.07 14.18 3.86
N SER A 111 -19.07 13.44 4.35
CA SER A 111 -18.92 12.59 5.53
C SER A 111 -18.13 11.34 5.21
N THR A 112 -17.27 10.93 6.15
CA THR A 112 -16.55 9.65 6.15
C THR A 112 -17.14 8.64 7.13
N GLU A 113 -18.20 9.01 7.85
CA GLU A 113 -18.80 8.16 8.89
C GLU A 113 -19.37 6.87 8.31
N GLY A 114 -18.92 5.72 8.84
CA GLY A 114 -19.34 4.40 8.37
C GLY A 114 -18.90 4.04 6.95
N LEU A 115 -17.90 4.74 6.40
CA LEU A 115 -17.39 4.53 5.04
C LEU A 115 -15.95 4.01 5.01
N CYS A 116 -15.32 3.74 6.15
CA CYS A 116 -14.00 3.13 6.22
C CYS A 116 -14.08 1.77 6.92
N GLU A 117 -13.54 0.73 6.30
CA GLU A 117 -13.39 -0.60 6.88
C GLU A 117 -11.93 -1.03 6.81
N GLY A 118 -11.48 -1.76 7.84
CA GLY A 118 -10.13 -2.30 7.90
C GLY A 118 -9.97 -3.54 7.01
N GLY A 119 -8.81 -3.66 6.39
CA GLY A 119 -8.32 -4.83 5.70
C GLY A 119 -6.88 -5.15 6.14
N ASP A 120 -6.25 -6.09 5.44
CA ASP A 120 -4.86 -6.52 5.70
C ASP A 120 -4.09 -6.81 4.40
N PHE A 121 -4.60 -6.27 3.29
CA PHE A 121 -4.15 -6.50 1.91
C PHE A 121 -4.53 -7.88 1.33
N SER A 122 -5.13 -8.78 2.11
CA SER A 122 -5.62 -10.05 1.57
C SER A 122 -6.98 -9.91 0.86
N TYR A 123 -7.26 -10.85 -0.03
CA TYR A 123 -8.56 -10.96 -0.67
C TYR A 123 -9.69 -11.19 0.34
N GLU A 124 -9.46 -12.05 1.34
CA GLU A 124 -10.44 -12.41 2.37
C GLU A 124 -10.86 -11.23 3.23
N ALA A 125 -9.89 -10.43 3.69
CA ALA A 125 -10.18 -9.21 4.45
C ALA A 125 -10.87 -8.15 3.57
N GLY A 126 -10.45 -8.02 2.32
CA GLY A 126 -11.11 -7.18 1.32
C GLY A 126 -12.58 -7.57 1.10
N MET A 127 -12.86 -8.87 0.99
CA MET A 127 -14.23 -9.40 0.86
C MET A 127 -15.07 -9.06 2.09
N ALA A 128 -14.56 -9.29 3.29
CA ALA A 128 -15.27 -9.00 4.53
C ALA A 128 -15.60 -7.48 4.66
N ALA A 129 -14.62 -6.63 4.34
CA ALA A 129 -14.79 -5.17 4.34
C ALA A 129 -15.82 -4.69 3.29
N ALA A 130 -15.72 -5.20 2.07
CA ALA A 130 -16.65 -4.87 0.98
C ALA A 130 -18.08 -5.31 1.31
N VAL A 131 -18.27 -6.53 1.83
CA VAL A 131 -19.56 -7.06 2.28
C VAL A 131 -20.19 -6.13 3.31
N LYS A 132 -19.41 -5.62 4.26
CA LYS A 132 -19.88 -4.72 5.31
C LYS A 132 -20.28 -3.34 4.77
N LEU A 133 -19.42 -2.73 3.93
CA LEU A 133 -19.71 -1.44 3.29
C LEU A 133 -20.96 -1.51 2.40
N LEU A 134 -21.06 -2.54 1.55
CA LEU A 134 -22.15 -2.72 0.62
C LEU A 134 -23.47 -3.18 1.30
N GLY A 135 -23.38 -3.77 2.49
CA GLY A 135 -24.54 -4.17 3.30
C GLY A 135 -25.20 -3.02 4.08
N SER A 136 -24.57 -1.84 4.11
CA SER A 136 -25.12 -0.66 4.79
C SER A 136 -26.37 -0.15 4.10
N LYS A 137 -27.36 0.33 4.89
CA LYS A 137 -28.57 1.00 4.37
C LYS A 137 -28.23 2.20 3.47
N HIS A 138 -27.14 2.86 3.76
CA HIS A 138 -26.60 3.99 3.01
C HIS A 138 -25.24 3.61 2.40
N ARG A 139 -25.21 2.53 1.61
CA ARG A 139 -23.98 2.02 1.00
C ARG A 139 -23.24 3.09 0.19
N PRO A 140 -21.93 3.00 0.07
CA PRO A 140 -21.16 3.84 -0.85
C PRO A 140 -21.57 3.56 -2.31
N THR A 141 -21.38 4.56 -3.16
CA THR A 141 -21.54 4.45 -4.62
C THR A 141 -20.19 4.27 -5.32
N ALA A 142 -19.09 4.44 -4.59
CA ALA A 142 -17.75 4.13 -5.02
C ALA A 142 -16.95 3.58 -3.84
N ILE A 143 -15.98 2.70 -4.10
CA ILE A 143 -15.04 2.18 -3.10
C ILE A 143 -13.62 2.30 -3.64
N ILE A 144 -12.71 2.81 -2.79
CA ILE A 144 -11.27 2.75 -3.00
C ILE A 144 -10.73 1.63 -2.12
N ALA A 145 -10.06 0.66 -2.70
CA ALA A 145 -9.39 -0.41 -1.99
C ALA A 145 -7.87 -0.17 -2.00
N SER A 146 -7.21 -0.39 -0.87
CA SER A 146 -5.78 -0.08 -0.70
C SER A 146 -4.83 -1.03 -1.45
N ASN A 147 -5.34 -2.03 -2.15
CA ASN A 147 -4.58 -2.83 -3.14
C ASN A 147 -5.52 -3.53 -4.13
N ASP A 148 -4.93 -4.16 -5.14
CA ASP A 148 -5.66 -4.87 -6.19
C ASP A 148 -6.42 -6.10 -5.66
N GLN A 149 -5.87 -6.86 -4.72
CA GLN A 149 -6.54 -8.05 -4.18
C GLN A 149 -7.84 -7.68 -3.45
N MET A 150 -7.83 -6.62 -2.63
CA MET A 150 -9.04 -6.14 -1.96
C MET A 150 -10.03 -5.49 -2.95
N ALA A 151 -9.53 -4.88 -4.03
CA ALA A 151 -10.39 -4.37 -5.09
C ALA A 151 -11.09 -5.50 -5.86
N MET A 152 -10.37 -6.57 -6.18
CA MET A 152 -10.96 -7.79 -6.80
C MET A 152 -12.04 -8.39 -5.89
N ALA A 153 -11.76 -8.53 -4.60
CA ALA A 153 -12.75 -8.97 -3.62
C ALA A 153 -13.99 -8.04 -3.57
N THR A 154 -13.78 -6.73 -3.77
CA THR A 154 -14.87 -5.75 -3.85
C THR A 154 -15.74 -5.96 -5.10
N LEU A 155 -15.13 -6.30 -6.25
CA LEU A 155 -15.89 -6.65 -7.47
C LEU A 155 -16.75 -7.89 -7.24
N ASP A 156 -16.19 -8.93 -6.62
CA ASP A 156 -16.93 -10.17 -6.34
C ASP A 156 -18.06 -9.94 -5.32
N ALA A 157 -17.81 -9.17 -4.26
CA ALA A 157 -18.84 -8.78 -3.29
C ALA A 157 -19.98 -7.94 -3.92
N ALA A 158 -19.67 -7.11 -4.92
CA ALA A 158 -20.67 -6.38 -5.71
C ALA A 158 -21.50 -7.33 -6.58
N ALA A 159 -20.82 -8.26 -7.29
CA ALA A 159 -21.47 -9.24 -8.15
C ALA A 159 -22.42 -10.16 -7.36
N GLU A 160 -22.02 -10.64 -6.17
CA GLU A 160 -22.89 -11.43 -5.27
C GLU A 160 -24.18 -10.69 -4.85
N ARG A 161 -24.15 -9.34 -4.89
CA ARG A 161 -25.32 -8.48 -4.60
C ARG A 161 -26.07 -8.03 -5.83
N GLY A 162 -25.67 -8.48 -7.00
CA GLY A 162 -26.26 -8.06 -8.26
C GLY A 162 -25.99 -6.58 -8.61
N LEU A 163 -24.92 -6.00 -8.04
CA LEU A 163 -24.52 -4.63 -8.35
C LEU A 163 -23.59 -4.62 -9.57
N ALA A 164 -23.97 -3.84 -10.57
CA ALA A 164 -23.14 -3.67 -11.77
C ALA A 164 -22.03 -2.66 -11.53
N VAL A 165 -20.78 -3.05 -11.83
CA VAL A 165 -19.63 -2.14 -11.85
C VAL A 165 -19.36 -1.77 -13.31
N PRO A 166 -19.26 -0.47 -13.66
CA PRO A 166 -19.24 0.71 -12.78
C PRO A 166 -20.62 1.36 -12.52
N PHE A 167 -21.73 0.83 -13.01
CA PHE A 167 -23.03 1.53 -13.04
C PHE A 167 -23.65 1.74 -11.66
N ASP A 168 -23.60 0.73 -10.78
CA ASP A 168 -24.13 0.79 -9.42
C ASP A 168 -23.08 1.05 -8.36
N LEU A 169 -21.80 0.76 -8.70
CA LEU A 169 -20.63 0.92 -7.85
C LEU A 169 -19.38 1.16 -8.70
N SER A 170 -18.65 2.22 -8.44
CA SER A 170 -17.30 2.43 -8.98
C SER A 170 -16.27 1.85 -8.04
N VAL A 171 -15.19 1.25 -8.58
CA VAL A 171 -14.10 0.68 -7.80
C VAL A 171 -12.76 1.21 -8.31
N ILE A 172 -11.91 1.70 -7.39
CA ILE A 172 -10.52 2.06 -7.66
C ILE A 172 -9.63 1.22 -6.76
N SER A 173 -8.51 0.74 -7.31
CA SER A 173 -7.46 0.02 -6.57
C SER A 173 -6.18 0.83 -6.46
N PHE A 174 -5.25 0.31 -5.66
CA PHE A 174 -3.83 0.67 -5.67
C PHE A 174 -3.05 -0.52 -6.22
N ASP A 175 -1.83 -0.28 -6.68
CA ASP A 175 -0.77 -1.15 -7.19
C ASP A 175 -0.71 -1.26 -8.71
N ASN A 176 -1.84 -1.42 -9.41
CA ASN A 176 -1.90 -1.65 -10.86
C ASN A 176 -1.07 -2.87 -11.32
N THR A 177 -1.20 -3.97 -10.58
CA THR A 177 -0.56 -5.23 -11.01
C THR A 177 -1.16 -5.73 -12.32
N PRO A 178 -0.46 -6.61 -13.08
CA PRO A 178 -1.00 -7.17 -14.33
C PRO A 178 -2.36 -7.86 -14.20
N MET A 179 -2.80 -8.18 -13.00
CA MET A 179 -4.11 -8.81 -12.76
C MET A 179 -5.29 -7.86 -12.99
N THR A 180 -5.10 -6.55 -12.87
CA THR A 180 -6.17 -5.55 -12.97
C THR A 180 -6.87 -5.54 -14.34
N ILE A 181 -6.13 -5.82 -15.41
CA ILE A 181 -6.67 -5.87 -16.79
C ILE A 181 -7.52 -7.13 -17.05
N PHE A 182 -7.38 -8.17 -16.23
CA PHE A 182 -8.13 -9.43 -16.36
C PHE A 182 -9.41 -9.44 -15.50
N CYS A 183 -9.60 -8.43 -14.65
CA CYS A 183 -10.84 -8.26 -13.90
C CYS A 183 -12.03 -7.96 -14.83
N GLN A 184 -13.22 -8.23 -14.34
CA GLN A 184 -14.47 -7.95 -15.07
C GLN A 184 -15.38 -7.05 -14.20
N PRO A 185 -15.46 -5.74 -14.50
CA PRO A 185 -14.69 -5.01 -15.52
C PRO A 185 -13.21 -4.84 -15.15
N PRO A 186 -12.33 -4.43 -16.08
CA PRO A 186 -10.96 -4.04 -15.76
C PRO A 186 -10.94 -2.92 -14.71
N LEU A 187 -9.99 -2.99 -13.74
CA LEU A 187 -9.91 -2.03 -12.66
C LEU A 187 -9.26 -0.72 -13.09
N THR A 188 -9.81 0.39 -12.61
CA THR A 188 -9.09 1.67 -12.51
C THR A 188 -8.19 1.59 -11.30
N ALA A 189 -6.91 1.92 -11.45
CA ALA A 189 -5.91 1.77 -10.40
C ALA A 189 -4.97 2.97 -10.30
N ILE A 190 -4.48 3.23 -9.11
CA ILE A 190 -3.27 4.03 -8.87
C ILE A 190 -2.08 3.14 -9.20
N ASP A 191 -1.26 3.57 -10.15
CA ASP A 191 -0.06 2.84 -10.56
C ASP A 191 1.07 3.08 -9.57
N GLN A 192 1.60 2.00 -8.99
CA GLN A 192 2.81 2.06 -8.20
C GLN A 192 4.03 1.89 -9.12
N PRO A 193 5.01 2.80 -9.08
CA PRO A 193 6.18 2.73 -9.95
C PRO A 193 7.21 1.70 -9.47
N ILE A 194 6.79 0.44 -9.26
CA ILE A 194 7.58 -0.63 -8.62
C ILE A 194 8.93 -0.82 -9.32
N ALA A 195 8.94 -0.87 -10.66
CA ALA A 195 10.17 -1.08 -11.42
C ALA A 195 11.15 0.09 -11.26
N ALA A 196 10.66 1.33 -11.30
CA ALA A 196 11.49 2.53 -11.12
C ALA A 196 12.03 2.59 -9.69
N THR A 197 11.21 2.31 -8.68
CA THR A 197 11.60 2.26 -7.28
C THR A 197 12.66 1.19 -7.02
N ALA A 198 12.48 -0.02 -7.57
CA ALA A 198 13.46 -1.09 -7.43
C ALA A 198 14.80 -0.73 -8.11
N SER A 199 14.77 -0.15 -9.30
CA SER A 199 15.97 0.32 -10.00
C SER A 199 16.70 1.40 -9.19
N ARG A 200 15.95 2.35 -8.65
CA ARG A 200 16.50 3.41 -7.82
C ARG A 200 17.13 2.87 -6.53
N ALA A 201 16.49 1.89 -5.89
CA ALA A 201 17.05 1.22 -4.71
C ALA A 201 18.41 0.58 -5.01
N VAL A 202 18.54 -0.12 -6.15
CA VAL A 202 19.81 -0.73 -6.57
C VAL A 202 20.89 0.33 -6.84
N GLU A 203 20.55 1.42 -7.55
CA GLU A 203 21.50 2.51 -7.81
C GLU A 203 22.05 3.10 -6.51
N LEU A 204 21.17 3.36 -5.53
CA LEU A 204 21.55 3.92 -4.24
C LEU A 204 22.43 2.95 -3.44
N LEU A 205 22.14 1.65 -3.47
CA LEU A 205 22.98 0.65 -2.81
C LEU A 205 24.37 0.55 -3.46
N ILE A 206 24.45 0.66 -4.79
CA ILE A 206 25.75 0.70 -5.49
C ILE A 206 26.54 1.95 -5.09
N ALA A 207 25.87 3.12 -5.01
CA ALA A 207 26.49 4.38 -4.57
C ALA A 207 26.98 4.28 -3.12
N ALA A 208 26.16 3.69 -2.23
CA ALA A 208 26.54 3.42 -0.84
C ALA A 208 27.84 2.61 -0.73
N ASN A 209 27.96 1.53 -1.51
CA ASN A 209 29.14 0.68 -1.52
C ASN A 209 30.39 1.37 -2.10
N ARG A 210 30.21 2.46 -2.83
CA ARG A 210 31.30 3.33 -3.31
C ARG A 210 31.68 4.42 -2.32
N GLY A 211 30.98 4.52 -1.18
CA GLY A 211 31.19 5.55 -0.17
C GLY A 211 30.65 6.94 -0.59
N GLU A 212 29.70 6.97 -1.51
CA GLU A 212 29.02 8.21 -1.92
C GLU A 212 27.99 8.61 -0.86
N GLU A 213 27.80 9.93 -0.68
CA GLU A 213 26.77 10.44 0.24
C GLU A 213 25.36 10.18 -0.35
N LEU A 214 24.49 9.57 0.45
CA LEU A 214 23.15 9.19 0.01
C LEU A 214 22.09 10.13 0.58
N PRO A 215 20.99 10.38 -0.16
CA PRO A 215 19.83 11.04 0.41
C PRO A 215 19.21 10.17 1.51
N SER A 216 18.63 10.80 2.53
CA SER A 216 17.90 10.09 3.60
C SER A 216 16.56 9.53 3.11
N GLU A 217 15.95 10.18 2.14
CA GLU A 217 14.66 9.82 1.54
C GLU A 217 14.64 10.14 0.06
N THR A 218 13.93 9.32 -0.73
CA THR A 218 13.75 9.50 -2.17
C THR A 218 12.31 9.15 -2.55
N GLU A 219 11.60 10.08 -3.18
CA GLU A 219 10.29 9.88 -3.81
C GLU A 219 10.44 9.33 -5.24
#